data_055e3c79ec143d6b0e2659e150c424c4
#
_entry.id   055e3c79ec143d6b0e2659e150c424c4
#
_cell.length_a   1.000
_cell.length_b   1.000
_cell.length_c   1.000
_cell.angle_alpha   90.00
_cell.angle_beta   90.00
_cell.angle_gamma   90.00
#
_symmetry.space_group_name_H-M   'P 1'
#
loop_
_entity.id
_entity.type
_entity.pdbx_description
1 polymer ?
#
loop_
_entity_poly.entity_id
_entity_poly.type
_entity_poly.pdbx_seq_one_letter_code
_entity_poly.pdbx_strand_id
1 'polypeptide(L)'
;LDEVSFFDERYFFFFEETDLAFAMKRAGWKVYQVPDAYIYHFQGQSIGHNAQSRIEFYRSRYQFLRKWYGSTYYRAAAAIIFLRLLADALLNTTGVVFTLGLSKAFRRKLAVYIRLIRRHFEEKVTSENGG
;
A
#
# COMPACT_ATOMS: atom_id res chain seq x y z
N LEU A 1 16.41 -2.50 -22.09
CA LEU A 1 15.43 -3.05 -21.13
C LEU A 1 15.90 -4.38 -20.53
N ASP A 2 16.90 -5.03 -21.13
CA ASP A 2 17.46 -6.29 -20.61
C ASP A 2 18.21 -6.11 -19.29
N GLU A 3 18.59 -4.87 -18.92
CA GLU A 3 19.26 -4.53 -17.64
C GLU A 3 18.28 -4.34 -16.48
N VAL A 4 17.00 -4.12 -16.78
CA VAL A 4 15.95 -3.91 -15.80
C VAL A 4 14.81 -4.84 -16.16
N SER A 5 14.47 -5.76 -15.24
CA SER A 5 13.28 -6.60 -15.41
C SER A 5 12.05 -5.73 -15.67
N PHE A 6 11.13 -6.21 -16.50
CA PHE A 6 9.83 -5.56 -16.70
C PHE A 6 9.07 -5.45 -15.36
N PHE A 7 7.75 -5.32 -15.40
CA PHE A 7 6.95 -5.30 -14.19
C PHE A 7 7.18 -6.55 -13.34
N ASP A 8 7.37 -6.34 -12.05
CA ASP A 8 7.53 -7.42 -11.11
C ASP A 8 6.15 -8.04 -10.82
N GLU A 9 5.92 -9.27 -11.24
CA GLU A 9 4.65 -10.00 -11.13
C GLU A 9 4.15 -10.21 -9.69
N ARG A 10 4.99 -9.94 -8.69
CA ARG A 10 4.58 -9.97 -7.28
C ARG A 10 3.60 -8.85 -6.93
N TYR A 11 3.57 -7.77 -7.71
CA TYR A 11 2.59 -6.69 -7.57
C TYR A 11 1.34 -7.04 -8.38
N PHE A 12 0.28 -7.41 -7.68
CA PHE A 12 -1.01 -7.63 -8.34
C PHE A 12 -1.65 -6.33 -8.78
N PHE A 13 -1.52 -5.28 -7.96
CA PHE A 13 -2.03 -3.94 -8.24
C PHE A 13 -1.35 -2.92 -7.34
N PHE A 14 -1.08 -1.71 -7.84
CA PHE A 14 -0.29 -0.65 -7.21
C PHE A 14 1.19 -0.99 -7.05
N PHE A 15 2.03 0.03 -7.15
CA PHE A 15 3.48 -0.02 -7.02
C PHE A 15 4.22 -0.72 -8.17
N GLU A 16 3.58 -1.35 -9.13
CA GLU A 16 4.24 -1.97 -10.28
C GLU A 16 5.03 -0.95 -11.10
N GLU A 17 4.42 0.19 -11.43
CA GLU A 17 5.08 1.28 -12.14
C GLU A 17 6.11 2.02 -11.25
N THR A 18 5.83 2.12 -9.95
CA THR A 18 6.74 2.73 -8.98
C THR A 18 8.00 1.89 -8.82
N ASP A 19 7.84 0.58 -8.75
CA ASP A 19 8.93 -0.39 -8.64
C ASP A 19 9.82 -0.36 -9.89
N LEU A 20 9.22 -0.38 -11.08
CA LEU A 20 9.92 -0.29 -12.34
C LEU A 20 10.69 1.04 -12.45
N ALA A 21 10.04 2.17 -12.16
CA ALA A 21 10.69 3.48 -12.20
C ALA A 21 11.86 3.58 -11.20
N PHE A 22 11.72 2.96 -10.04
CA PHE A 22 12.78 2.91 -9.03
C PHE A 22 13.96 2.03 -9.49
N ALA A 23 13.67 0.87 -10.10
CA ALA A 23 14.68 -0.01 -10.68
C ALA A 23 15.46 0.69 -11.80
N MET A 24 14.77 1.35 -12.73
CA MET A 24 15.36 2.13 -13.80
C MET A 24 16.27 3.23 -13.28
N LYS A 25 15.80 3.98 -12.27
CA LYS A 25 16.61 5.03 -11.64
C LYS A 25 17.87 4.48 -10.98
N ARG A 26 17.81 3.32 -10.34
CA ARG A 26 18.97 2.66 -9.75
C ARG A 26 19.97 2.14 -10.79
N ALA A 27 19.48 1.74 -11.96
CA ALA A 27 20.31 1.37 -13.11
C ALA A 27 20.92 2.58 -13.85
N GLY A 28 20.71 3.80 -13.35
CA GLY A 28 21.27 5.04 -13.94
C GLY A 28 20.41 5.68 -15.04
N TRP A 29 19.23 5.14 -15.31
CA TRP A 29 18.30 5.71 -16.28
C TRP A 29 17.69 7.02 -15.76
N LYS A 30 17.46 7.94 -16.68
CA LYS A 30 16.79 9.21 -16.38
C LYS A 30 15.28 9.07 -16.64
N VAL A 31 14.49 9.70 -15.79
CA VAL A 31 13.03 9.78 -15.97
C VAL A 31 12.70 11.18 -16.47
N TYR A 32 11.94 11.26 -17.55
CA TYR A 32 11.50 12.52 -18.15
C TYR A 32 9.98 12.59 -18.16
N GLN A 33 9.46 13.77 -17.88
CA GLN A 33 8.06 14.09 -18.14
C GLN A 33 7.93 14.62 -19.57
N VAL A 34 6.96 14.12 -20.33
CA VAL A 34 6.63 14.60 -21.67
C VAL A 34 5.36 15.44 -21.58
N PRO A 35 5.45 16.79 -21.57
CA PRO A 35 4.29 17.66 -21.33
C PRO A 35 3.19 17.54 -22.38
N ASP A 36 3.55 17.16 -23.62
CA ASP A 36 2.63 17.07 -24.75
C ASP A 36 1.96 15.68 -24.88
N ALA A 37 2.28 14.75 -23.98
CA ALA A 37 1.66 13.43 -23.96
C ALA A 37 0.53 13.39 -22.93
N TYR A 38 -0.68 13.15 -23.39
CA TYR A 38 -1.88 13.11 -22.56
C TYR A 38 -2.47 11.71 -22.55
N ILE A 39 -2.86 11.25 -21.36
CA ILE A 39 -3.64 10.03 -21.17
C ILE A 39 -4.91 10.34 -20.37
N TYR A 40 -6.00 9.68 -20.70
CA TYR A 40 -7.21 9.71 -19.89
C TYR A 40 -7.17 8.57 -18.89
N HIS A 41 -7.00 8.92 -17.60
CA HIS A 41 -6.94 7.94 -16.52
C HIS A 41 -8.26 7.91 -15.75
N PHE A 42 -9.06 6.88 -15.96
CA PHE A 42 -10.33 6.67 -15.26
C PHE A 42 -10.06 5.98 -13.92
N GLN A 43 -9.81 6.78 -12.87
CA GLN A 43 -9.52 6.26 -11.54
C GLN A 43 -10.63 5.35 -11.03
N GLY A 44 -10.24 4.23 -10.42
CA GLY A 44 -11.16 3.29 -9.77
C GLY A 44 -11.93 2.35 -10.69
N GLN A 45 -11.71 2.39 -11.99
CA GLN A 45 -12.38 1.50 -12.95
C GLN A 45 -11.92 0.03 -12.82
N SER A 46 -10.63 -0.19 -12.56
CA SER A 46 -10.05 -1.54 -12.52
C SER A 46 -10.32 -2.29 -11.21
N ILE A 47 -10.15 -1.62 -10.07
CA ILE A 47 -10.26 -2.28 -8.75
C ILE A 47 -11.32 -1.62 -7.85
N GLY A 48 -11.81 -0.44 -8.23
CA GLY A 48 -12.75 0.36 -7.44
C GLY A 48 -12.13 0.98 -6.18
N HIS A 49 -12.88 1.89 -5.58
CA HIS A 49 -12.51 2.53 -4.30
C HIS A 49 -13.13 1.77 -3.11
N ASN A 50 -12.74 0.51 -2.92
CA ASN A 50 -13.30 -0.36 -1.90
C ASN A 50 -12.24 -0.83 -0.88
N ALA A 51 -12.66 -1.66 0.06
CA ALA A 51 -11.78 -2.22 1.08
C ALA A 51 -10.63 -3.05 0.47
N GLN A 52 -10.91 -3.77 -0.62
CA GLN A 52 -9.93 -4.62 -1.28
C GLN A 52 -8.81 -3.78 -1.90
N SER A 53 -9.14 -2.70 -2.59
CA SER A 53 -8.12 -1.83 -3.20
C SER A 53 -7.17 -1.23 -2.15
N ARG A 54 -7.69 -0.90 -0.95
CA ARG A 54 -6.84 -0.43 0.16
C ARG A 54 -5.93 -1.53 0.69
N ILE A 55 -6.42 -2.75 0.79
CA ILE A 55 -5.61 -3.91 1.23
C ILE A 55 -4.48 -4.15 0.23
N GLU A 56 -4.77 -4.18 -1.08
CA GLU A 56 -3.75 -4.36 -2.12
C GLU A 56 -2.72 -3.23 -2.12
N PHE A 57 -3.14 -1.97 -1.92
CA PHE A 57 -2.21 -0.84 -1.81
C PHE A 57 -1.21 -1.03 -0.66
N TYR A 58 -1.68 -1.42 0.54
CA TYR A 58 -0.78 -1.65 1.67
C TYR A 58 0.11 -2.87 1.46
N ARG A 59 -0.42 -3.96 0.87
CA ARG A 59 0.36 -5.15 0.52
C ARG A 59 1.50 -4.80 -0.43
N SER A 60 1.20 -4.14 -1.54
CA SER A 60 2.20 -3.72 -2.54
C SER A 60 3.23 -2.75 -1.92
N ARG A 61 2.78 -1.84 -1.05
CA ARG A 61 3.68 -0.94 -0.32
C ARG A 61 4.68 -1.70 0.57
N TYR A 62 4.24 -2.73 1.30
CA TYR A 62 5.14 -3.54 2.11
C TYR A 62 6.11 -4.34 1.24
N GLN A 63 5.66 -4.90 0.12
CA GLN A 63 6.54 -5.59 -0.85
C GLN A 63 7.61 -4.65 -1.38
N PHE A 64 7.25 -3.45 -1.79
CA PHE A 64 8.17 -2.42 -2.27
C PHE A 64 9.21 -2.04 -1.22
N LEU A 65 8.78 -1.76 0.01
CA LEU A 65 9.68 -1.42 1.11
C LEU A 65 10.65 -2.56 1.43
N ARG A 66 10.18 -3.79 1.40
CA ARG A 66 11.00 -4.99 1.66
C ARG A 66 12.02 -5.23 0.55
N LYS A 67 11.62 -5.03 -0.71
CA LYS A 67 12.49 -5.22 -1.88
C LYS A 67 13.65 -4.23 -1.92
N TRP A 68 13.39 -2.95 -1.64
CA TRP A 68 14.32 -1.88 -1.94
C TRP A 68 15.05 -1.30 -0.74
N TYR A 69 14.58 -1.56 0.48
CA TYR A 69 15.15 -0.98 1.69
C TYR A 69 15.58 -2.07 2.67
N GLY A 70 16.61 -1.80 3.43
CA GLY A 70 17.10 -2.73 4.45
C GLY A 70 16.10 -2.97 5.59
N SER A 71 16.30 -4.05 6.35
CA SER A 71 15.41 -4.52 7.41
C SER A 71 15.09 -3.45 8.47
N THR A 72 16.06 -2.61 8.82
CA THR A 72 15.86 -1.52 9.79
C THR A 72 14.88 -0.46 9.27
N TYR A 73 15.09 -0.02 8.01
CA TYR A 73 14.19 0.94 7.38
C TYR A 73 12.78 0.36 7.21
N TYR A 74 12.70 -0.88 6.73
CA TYR A 74 11.43 -1.59 6.60
C TYR A 74 10.67 -1.64 7.94
N ARG A 75 11.34 -2.03 9.03
CA ARG A 75 10.72 -2.10 10.37
C ARG A 75 10.24 -0.73 10.86
N ALA A 76 11.04 0.32 10.68
CA ALA A 76 10.65 1.68 11.03
C ALA A 76 9.43 2.15 10.24
N ALA A 77 9.44 1.95 8.92
CA ALA A 77 8.31 2.30 8.05
C ALA A 77 7.04 1.49 8.41
N ALA A 78 7.19 0.20 8.68
CA ALA A 78 6.09 -0.67 9.11
C ALA A 78 5.50 -0.22 10.44
N ALA A 79 6.33 0.19 11.41
CA ALA A 79 5.87 0.75 12.68
C ALA A 79 5.08 2.06 12.49
N ILE A 80 5.56 2.97 11.63
CA ILE A 80 4.85 4.23 11.31
C ILE A 80 3.49 3.92 10.65
N ILE A 81 3.47 2.99 9.70
CA ILE A 81 2.22 2.56 9.04
C ILE A 81 1.25 1.99 10.07
N PHE A 82 1.73 1.13 10.98
CA PHE A 82 0.91 0.54 12.03
C PHE A 82 0.31 1.58 12.96
N LEU A 83 1.12 2.54 13.44
CA LEU A 83 0.65 3.64 14.29
C LEU A 83 -0.41 4.48 13.58
N ARG A 84 -0.24 4.74 12.29
CA ARG A 84 -1.24 5.43 11.47
C ARG A 84 -2.54 4.65 11.37
N LEU A 85 -2.47 3.34 11.09
CA LEU A 85 -3.65 2.48 11.01
C LEU A 85 -4.38 2.41 12.34
N LEU A 86 -3.64 2.35 13.45
CA LEU A 86 -4.20 2.36 14.81
C LEU A 86 -4.92 3.68 15.11
N ALA A 87 -4.31 4.82 14.79
CA ALA A 87 -4.93 6.12 14.96
C ALA A 87 -6.24 6.25 14.15
N ASP A 88 -6.22 5.82 12.88
CA ASP A 88 -7.41 5.82 12.03
C ASP A 88 -8.51 4.88 12.58
N ALA A 89 -8.15 3.71 13.13
CA ALA A 89 -9.08 2.80 13.76
C ALA A 89 -9.72 3.42 15.01
N LEU A 90 -8.93 4.06 15.87
CA LEU A 90 -9.41 4.74 17.06
C LEU A 90 -10.36 5.88 16.72
N LEU A 91 -10.00 6.75 15.76
CA LEU A 91 -10.86 7.83 15.29
C LEU A 91 -12.21 7.32 14.74
N ASN A 92 -12.21 6.21 14.02
CA ASN A 92 -13.46 5.64 13.51
C ASN A 92 -14.25 4.91 14.61
N THR A 93 -13.59 4.37 15.63
CA THR A 93 -14.24 3.81 16.83
C THR A 93 -14.98 4.89 17.60
N THR A 94 -14.34 6.05 17.84
CA THR A 94 -15.02 7.18 18.49
C THR A 94 -16.24 7.63 17.69
N GLY A 95 -16.12 7.71 16.35
CA GLY A 95 -17.24 8.03 15.47
C GLY A 95 -18.38 7.00 15.55
N VAL A 96 -18.08 5.71 15.68
CA VAL A 96 -19.09 4.65 15.89
C VAL A 96 -19.79 4.85 17.24
N VAL A 97 -19.04 5.12 18.30
CA VAL A 97 -19.60 5.34 19.65
C VAL A 97 -20.51 6.58 19.67
N PHE A 98 -20.01 7.72 19.17
CA PHE A 98 -20.82 8.97 19.16
C PHE A 98 -22.09 8.86 18.35
N THR A 99 -22.10 8.02 17.32
CA THR A 99 -23.29 7.78 16.49
C THR A 99 -24.12 6.59 16.98
N LEU A 100 -23.85 6.06 18.19
CA LEU A 100 -24.48 4.86 18.74
C LEU A 100 -24.53 3.69 17.72
N GLY A 101 -23.52 3.61 16.88
CA GLY A 101 -23.41 2.59 15.83
C GLY A 101 -24.34 2.81 14.63
N LEU A 102 -25.11 3.89 14.55
CA LEU A 102 -26.06 4.13 13.47
C LEU A 102 -25.38 4.50 12.14
N SER A 103 -24.20 5.13 12.19
CA SER A 103 -23.47 5.53 10.98
C SER A 103 -22.83 4.34 10.26
N LYS A 104 -23.40 3.96 9.13
CA LYS A 104 -22.83 2.93 8.23
C LYS A 104 -21.43 3.30 7.75
N ALA A 105 -21.13 4.59 7.56
CA ALA A 105 -19.85 5.08 7.07
C ALA A 105 -18.71 4.77 8.08
N PHE A 106 -18.88 5.11 9.36
CA PHE A 106 -17.88 4.82 10.40
C PHE A 106 -17.69 3.32 10.59
N ARG A 107 -18.76 2.54 10.65
CA ARG A 107 -18.67 1.06 10.76
C ARG A 107 -17.90 0.42 9.60
N ARG A 108 -18.17 0.85 8.35
CA ARG A 108 -17.44 0.35 7.17
C ARG A 108 -15.96 0.70 7.22
N LYS A 109 -15.63 1.96 7.56
CA LYS A 109 -14.24 2.39 7.70
C LYS A 109 -13.52 1.61 8.79
N LEU A 110 -14.11 1.49 9.97
CA LEU A 110 -13.54 0.72 11.08
C LEU A 110 -13.25 -0.73 10.68
N ALA A 111 -14.20 -1.40 10.01
CA ALA A 111 -14.00 -2.76 9.53
C ALA A 111 -12.81 -2.89 8.56
N VAL A 112 -12.59 -1.87 7.69
CA VAL A 112 -11.42 -1.83 6.80
C VAL A 112 -10.12 -1.70 7.60
N TYR A 113 -10.06 -0.79 8.58
CA TYR A 113 -8.86 -0.60 9.39
C TYR A 113 -8.52 -1.83 10.25
N ILE A 114 -9.52 -2.50 10.80
CA ILE A 114 -9.32 -3.77 11.51
C ILE A 114 -8.70 -4.83 10.59
N ARG A 115 -9.18 -4.94 9.34
CA ARG A 115 -8.60 -5.87 8.35
C ARG A 115 -7.16 -5.50 8.00
N LEU A 116 -6.87 -4.20 7.81
CA LEU A 116 -5.51 -3.72 7.52
C LEU A 116 -4.54 -3.98 8.67
N ILE A 117 -4.97 -3.76 9.92
CA ILE A 117 -4.18 -4.07 11.11
C ILE A 117 -3.90 -5.58 11.19
N ARG A 118 -4.90 -6.42 10.96
CA ARG A 118 -4.71 -7.88 10.93
C ARG A 118 -3.70 -8.30 9.88
N ARG A 119 -3.81 -7.77 8.66
CA ARG A 119 -2.86 -8.01 7.57
C ARG A 119 -1.44 -7.53 7.87
N HIS A 120 -1.30 -6.42 8.58
CA HIS A 120 0.01 -5.93 9.01
C HIS A 120 0.77 -6.98 9.83
N PHE A 121 0.09 -7.70 10.73
CA PHE A 121 0.71 -8.78 11.51
C PHE A 121 1.00 -10.02 10.68
N GLU A 122 0.12 -10.40 9.75
CA GLU A 122 0.36 -11.52 8.82
C GLU A 122 1.63 -11.29 7.99
N GLU A 123 1.79 -10.10 7.43
CA GLU A 123 2.97 -9.72 6.65
C GLU A 123 4.27 -9.70 7.48
N LYS A 124 4.19 -9.34 8.75
CA LYS A 124 5.33 -9.37 9.67
C LYS A 124 5.78 -10.80 9.96
N VAL A 125 4.85 -11.71 10.25
CA VAL A 125 5.13 -13.13 10.51
C VAL A 125 5.79 -13.80 9.29
N THR A 126 5.31 -13.51 8.08
CA THR A 126 5.89 -14.06 6.85
C THR A 126 7.33 -13.55 6.63
N SER A 127 7.65 -12.33 7.11
CA SER A 127 9.00 -11.77 6.98
C SER A 127 10.02 -12.38 7.96
N GLU A 128 9.57 -12.89 9.09
CA GLU A 128 10.43 -13.50 10.11
C GLU A 128 10.75 -14.96 9.80
N ASN A 129 9.88 -15.65 9.05
CA ASN A 129 10.01 -17.06 8.70
C ASN A 129 10.70 -17.32 7.35
N GLY A 130 11.07 -16.28 6.60
CA GLY A 130 11.67 -16.36 5.27
C GLY A 130 13.10 -15.82 5.19
N GLY A 131 13.80 -15.68 6.31
CA GLY A 131 15.18 -15.24 6.42
C GLY A 131 16.18 -16.38 6.60
#